data_b206a6552e594d66938121cc31377ab5
#
_entry.id   b206a6552e594d66938121cc31377ab5
#
_cell.length_a   1.000
_cell.length_b   1.000
_cell.length_c   1.000
_cell.angle_alpha   90.00
_cell.angle_beta   90.00
_cell.angle_gamma   90.00
#
_symmetry.space_group_name_H-M   'P 1'
#
loop_
_entity.id
_entity.type
_entity.pdbx_description
1 polymer ?
#
loop_
_entity_poly.entity_id
_entity_poly.type
_entity_poly.pdbx_seq_one_letter_code
_entity_poly.pdbx_strand_id
1 'polypeptide(L)'
;MFYPLKMQLDQIEQTSIDTLKESFNRLPHTDHLDGQYRLRRYSRIKLSSEESSGYTKLKQQSFNQSEDYNKHQGGMSRAFEDLEDEIVHSLGLLDICDTFLKAGNFHESNEIEIHNMMIITTVQLTPVSPEGVHQDGYDYIAIVGIDRYNIFGGAAQVYKTYGGKPIFECHLQSGEMLIINDKELWHNAIDISRIDESTTGYMDAFILTAKYE
;
A
#
# COMPACT_ATOMS: atom_id res chain seq x y z
N MET A 1 -13.57 28.15 -0.15
CA MET A 1 -14.17 26.82 -0.43
C MET A 1 -13.01 25.88 -0.62
N PHE A 2 -12.73 24.98 0.34
CA PHE A 2 -11.68 23.98 0.20
C PHE A 2 -12.21 22.85 -0.70
N TYR A 3 -11.55 22.61 -1.82
CA TYR A 3 -11.79 21.40 -2.61
C TYR A 3 -10.95 20.27 -2.00
N PRO A 4 -11.52 19.10 -1.70
CA PRO A 4 -10.75 17.98 -1.21
C PRO A 4 -9.69 17.58 -2.25
N LEU A 5 -8.52 17.18 -1.77
CA LEU A 5 -7.47 16.62 -2.61
C LEU A 5 -8.04 15.40 -3.32
N LYS A 6 -7.90 15.32 -4.65
CA LYS A 6 -8.32 14.14 -5.40
C LYS A 6 -7.19 13.13 -5.54
N MET A 7 -6.01 13.61 -5.88
CA MET A 7 -4.81 12.81 -6.07
C MET A 7 -3.58 13.69 -5.90
N GLN A 8 -2.52 13.13 -5.33
CA GLN A 8 -1.21 13.76 -5.17
C GLN A 8 -0.11 12.72 -5.41
N LEU A 9 0.94 13.11 -6.11
CA LEU A 9 2.21 12.39 -6.13
C LEU A 9 3.19 13.16 -5.25
N ASP A 10 3.79 12.48 -4.29
CA ASP A 10 4.74 13.04 -3.34
C ASP A 10 6.06 12.25 -3.37
N GLN A 11 7.09 12.75 -2.68
CA GLN A 11 8.39 12.12 -2.59
C GLN A 11 8.84 12.05 -1.13
N ILE A 12 9.07 10.85 -0.64
CA ILE A 12 9.67 10.56 0.67
C ILE A 12 11.19 10.56 0.52
N GLU A 13 11.89 11.13 1.48
CA GLU A 13 13.34 11.19 1.49
C GLU A 13 13.97 9.79 1.42
N GLN A 14 15.00 9.61 0.60
CA GLN A 14 15.62 8.31 0.36
C GLN A 14 16.21 7.70 1.65
N THR A 15 16.74 8.53 2.55
CA THR A 15 17.26 8.07 3.84
C THR A 15 16.17 7.46 4.73
N SER A 16 14.96 7.97 4.67
CA SER A 16 13.78 7.41 5.34
C SER A 16 13.37 6.08 4.72
N ILE A 17 13.31 6.01 3.39
CA ILE A 17 13.00 4.78 2.66
C ILE A 17 14.02 3.67 2.94
N ASP A 18 15.30 4.00 3.04
CA ASP A 18 16.35 3.01 3.29
C ASP A 18 16.18 2.30 4.66
N THR A 19 15.52 2.93 5.63
CA THR A 19 15.20 2.29 6.92
C THR A 19 14.14 1.20 6.82
N LEU A 20 13.40 1.15 5.71
CA LEU A 20 12.26 0.25 5.50
C LEU A 20 12.61 -0.99 4.66
N LYS A 21 13.62 -0.89 3.79
CA LYS A 21 13.92 -1.92 2.77
C LYS A 21 14.13 -3.32 3.35
N GLU A 22 14.86 -3.43 4.46
CA GLU A 22 15.18 -4.74 5.06
C GLU A 22 13.94 -5.49 5.55
N SER A 23 12.83 -4.81 5.84
CA SER A 23 11.60 -5.46 6.29
C SER A 23 10.98 -6.39 5.24
N PHE A 24 11.20 -6.10 3.96
CA PHE A 24 10.65 -6.88 2.86
C PHE A 24 11.29 -8.27 2.75
N ASN A 25 12.57 -8.42 3.13
CA ASN A 25 13.27 -9.69 3.16
C ASN A 25 12.71 -10.66 4.22
N ARG A 26 11.90 -10.17 5.15
CA ARG A 26 11.32 -10.93 6.27
C ARG A 26 9.82 -11.11 6.17
N LEU A 27 9.22 -10.79 5.01
CA LEU A 27 7.78 -10.97 4.79
C LEU A 27 7.40 -12.45 4.72
N PRO A 28 6.38 -12.88 5.45
CA PRO A 28 5.93 -14.26 5.45
C PRO A 28 5.11 -14.61 4.21
N HIS A 29 5.19 -15.85 3.79
CA HIS A 29 4.16 -16.47 2.97
C HIS A 29 2.88 -16.67 3.79
N THR A 30 1.73 -16.61 3.14
CA THR A 30 0.45 -16.87 3.80
C THR A 30 -0.34 -17.95 3.05
N ASP A 31 -1.30 -18.57 3.74
CA ASP A 31 -2.20 -19.57 3.14
C ASP A 31 -3.38 -18.94 2.38
N HIS A 32 -3.37 -17.61 2.21
CA HIS A 32 -4.37 -16.92 1.39
C HIS A 32 -4.17 -17.21 -0.10
N LEU A 33 -5.21 -17.00 -0.88
CA LEU A 33 -5.27 -17.36 -2.30
C LEU A 33 -4.08 -16.80 -3.11
N ASP A 34 -3.61 -15.60 -2.77
CA ASP A 34 -2.49 -14.92 -3.40
C ASP A 34 -1.20 -14.92 -2.56
N GLY A 35 -1.23 -15.55 -1.38
CA GLY A 35 -0.16 -15.48 -0.37
C GLY A 35 1.18 -16.10 -0.76
N GLN A 36 1.22 -16.85 -1.87
CA GLN A 36 2.47 -17.42 -2.39
C GLN A 36 3.30 -16.41 -3.19
N TYR A 37 2.69 -15.36 -3.71
CA TYR A 37 3.38 -14.34 -4.50
C TYR A 37 3.14 -12.90 -4.02
N ARG A 38 2.12 -12.67 -3.16
CA ARG A 38 1.85 -11.40 -2.48
C ARG A 38 2.16 -11.57 -1.00
N LEU A 39 3.44 -11.49 -0.64
CA LEU A 39 3.89 -11.57 0.74
C LEU A 39 3.51 -10.30 1.47
N ARG A 40 2.97 -10.40 2.68
CA ARG A 40 2.60 -9.19 3.42
C ARG A 40 2.55 -9.34 4.92
N ARG A 41 2.76 -8.22 5.60
CA ARG A 41 2.34 -7.93 6.96
C ARG A 41 1.28 -6.86 6.95
N TYR A 42 0.46 -6.83 8.00
CA TYR A 42 -0.60 -5.85 8.16
C TYR A 42 -0.70 -5.39 9.60
N SER A 43 -0.80 -4.09 9.81
CA SER A 43 -1.09 -3.52 11.13
C SER A 43 -2.02 -2.32 11.02
N ARG A 44 -2.73 -2.08 12.09
CA ARG A 44 -3.41 -0.81 12.36
C ARG A 44 -2.58 -0.04 13.36
N ILE A 45 -2.32 1.21 13.06
CA ILE A 45 -1.53 2.09 13.91
C ILE A 45 -2.26 3.40 14.17
N LYS A 46 -1.84 4.10 15.21
CA LYS A 46 -2.33 5.42 15.58
C LYS A 46 -1.19 6.23 16.14
N LEU A 47 -1.19 7.55 15.92
CA LEU A 47 -0.20 8.43 16.54
C LEU A 47 -0.36 8.37 18.08
N SER A 48 0.74 8.13 18.78
CA SER A 48 0.75 8.05 20.24
C SER A 48 0.89 9.44 20.84
N SER A 49 0.01 9.76 21.78
CA SER A 49 0.16 10.98 22.60
C SER A 49 1.15 10.86 23.75
N GLU A 50 1.61 9.63 24.03
CA GLU A 50 2.41 9.33 25.24
C GLU A 50 3.88 9.01 24.94
N GLU A 51 4.24 8.73 23.70
CA GLU A 51 5.61 8.38 23.31
C GLU A 51 6.23 9.45 22.42
N SER A 52 7.49 9.78 22.69
CA SER A 52 8.28 10.71 21.88
C SER A 52 8.63 10.18 20.47
N SER A 53 8.11 9.05 20.08
CA SER A 53 8.45 8.32 18.87
C SER A 53 7.25 7.91 18.00
N GLY A 54 6.23 8.74 17.88
CA GLY A 54 5.33 8.64 16.75
C GLY A 54 4.16 7.65 16.93
N TYR A 55 4.18 6.47 16.34
CA TYR A 55 3.00 5.60 16.18
C TYR A 55 3.00 4.39 17.10
N THR A 56 1.80 3.97 17.54
CA THR A 56 1.58 2.75 18.34
C THR A 56 0.71 1.78 17.56
N LYS A 57 1.06 0.50 17.56
CA LYS A 57 0.19 -0.55 17.02
C LYS A 57 -1.06 -0.70 17.84
N LEU A 58 -2.19 -0.78 17.17
CA LEU A 58 -3.45 -1.16 17.77
C LEU A 58 -3.56 -2.67 17.89
N LYS A 59 -4.51 -3.14 18.70
CA LYS A 59 -4.75 -4.57 18.83
C LYS A 59 -4.93 -5.21 17.44
N GLN A 60 -4.18 -6.28 17.20
CA GLN A 60 -4.24 -7.05 15.97
C GLN A 60 -5.68 -7.46 15.64
N GLN A 61 -6.06 -7.27 14.41
CA GLN A 61 -7.34 -7.70 13.85
C GLN A 61 -7.10 -8.31 12.47
N SER A 62 -7.99 -9.22 12.10
CA SER A 62 -8.01 -9.71 10.72
C SER A 62 -8.40 -8.59 9.76
N PHE A 63 -7.73 -8.52 8.64
CA PHE A 63 -8.10 -7.61 7.56
C PHE A 63 -9.40 -8.11 6.89
N ASN A 64 -10.38 -7.23 6.80
CA ASN A 64 -11.67 -7.50 6.18
C ASN A 64 -12.00 -6.39 5.18
N GLN A 65 -12.40 -6.79 4.00
CA GLN A 65 -12.83 -5.90 2.94
C GLN A 65 -14.16 -6.41 2.38
N SER A 66 -15.11 -5.52 2.12
CA SER A 66 -16.41 -5.91 1.57
C SER A 66 -16.29 -6.49 0.16
N GLU A 67 -17.18 -7.42 -0.21
CA GLU A 67 -17.33 -7.92 -1.57
C GLU A 67 -17.70 -6.82 -2.56
N ASP A 68 -18.28 -5.72 -2.11
CA ASP A 68 -18.60 -4.57 -2.96
C ASP A 68 -17.34 -3.90 -3.49
N TYR A 69 -16.27 -3.86 -2.68
CA TYR A 69 -14.99 -3.27 -3.05
C TYR A 69 -14.00 -4.28 -3.64
N ASN A 70 -13.89 -5.46 -3.04
CA ASN A 70 -12.96 -6.49 -3.50
C ASN A 70 -13.71 -7.71 -4.05
N LYS A 71 -13.76 -7.83 -5.37
CA LYS A 71 -14.41 -8.97 -6.04
C LYS A 71 -13.59 -10.26 -5.99
N HIS A 72 -12.30 -10.19 -5.63
CA HIS A 72 -11.39 -11.33 -5.61
C HIS A 72 -11.40 -12.05 -4.26
N GLN A 73 -11.30 -11.30 -3.14
CA GLN A 73 -11.22 -11.82 -1.78
C GLN A 73 -12.09 -11.03 -0.77
N GLY A 74 -13.07 -10.27 -1.23
CA GLY A 74 -14.03 -9.59 -0.34
C GLY A 74 -14.88 -10.59 0.44
N GLY A 75 -15.39 -10.16 1.60
CA GLY A 75 -16.14 -11.00 2.52
C GLY A 75 -15.30 -12.03 3.29
N MET A 76 -14.02 -12.21 2.94
CA MET A 76 -13.09 -13.13 3.61
C MET A 76 -12.30 -12.41 4.69
N SER A 77 -12.29 -12.98 5.89
CA SER A 77 -11.41 -12.52 6.98
C SER A 77 -10.01 -13.06 6.76
N ARG A 78 -9.02 -12.18 6.62
CA ARG A 78 -7.62 -12.53 6.35
C ARG A 78 -6.74 -12.12 7.51
N ALA A 79 -6.13 -13.08 8.18
CA ALA A 79 -5.16 -12.84 9.24
C ALA A 79 -3.76 -12.70 8.63
N PHE A 80 -3.05 -11.65 9.02
CA PHE A 80 -1.66 -11.41 8.66
C PHE A 80 -0.85 -11.20 9.94
N GLU A 81 0.44 -11.45 9.88
CA GLU A 81 1.35 -11.03 10.94
C GLU A 81 1.42 -9.50 11.02
N ASP A 82 1.60 -8.98 12.22
CA ASP A 82 1.82 -7.55 12.44
C ASP A 82 3.14 -7.08 11.80
N LEU A 83 3.19 -5.79 11.46
CA LEU A 83 4.46 -5.12 11.18
C LEU A 83 5.41 -5.28 12.39
N GLU A 84 6.69 -5.43 12.09
CA GLU A 84 7.73 -5.47 13.14
C GLU A 84 7.79 -4.14 13.89
N ASP A 85 8.03 -4.18 15.21
CA ASP A 85 8.08 -2.96 16.03
C ASP A 85 9.15 -1.98 15.55
N GLU A 86 10.30 -2.48 15.10
CA GLU A 86 11.36 -1.64 14.55
C GLU A 86 10.91 -0.85 13.31
N ILE A 87 9.99 -1.41 12.52
CA ILE A 87 9.44 -0.71 11.35
C ILE A 87 8.42 0.33 11.77
N VAL A 88 7.55 0.00 12.72
CA VAL A 88 6.52 0.94 13.23
C VAL A 88 7.18 2.19 13.84
N HIS A 89 8.36 2.05 14.46
CA HIS A 89 9.11 3.14 15.08
C HIS A 89 10.23 3.72 14.18
N SER A 90 10.31 3.29 12.92
CA SER A 90 11.33 3.80 11.99
C SER A 90 10.99 5.21 11.50
N LEU A 91 12.04 6.00 11.21
CA LEU A 91 11.85 7.32 10.57
C LEU A 91 11.11 7.21 9.24
N GLY A 92 11.35 6.13 8.50
CA GLY A 92 10.69 5.92 7.20
C GLY A 92 9.18 5.77 7.33
N LEU A 93 8.68 4.99 8.30
CA LEU A 93 7.24 4.85 8.48
C LEU A 93 6.62 6.13 9.04
N LEU A 94 7.32 6.85 9.93
CA LEU A 94 6.88 8.16 10.42
C LEU A 94 6.66 9.13 9.25
N ASP A 95 7.65 9.31 8.38
CA ASP A 95 7.58 10.23 7.25
C ASP A 95 6.44 9.87 6.28
N ILE A 96 6.25 8.58 5.99
CA ILE A 96 5.16 8.09 5.15
C ILE A 96 3.80 8.41 5.78
N CYS A 97 3.61 8.09 7.05
CA CYS A 97 2.35 8.31 7.75
C CYS A 97 2.02 9.80 7.90
N ASP A 98 2.99 10.62 8.27
CA ASP A 98 2.83 12.07 8.41
C ASP A 98 2.46 12.72 7.07
N THR A 99 3.11 12.30 5.98
CA THR A 99 2.79 12.79 4.63
C THR A 99 1.37 12.40 4.25
N PHE A 100 0.98 11.15 4.53
CA PHE A 100 -0.37 10.66 4.25
C PHE A 100 -1.46 11.41 5.02
N LEU A 101 -1.29 11.58 6.34
CA LEU A 101 -2.24 12.28 7.18
C LEU A 101 -2.40 13.74 6.75
N LYS A 102 -1.28 14.43 6.44
CA LYS A 102 -1.31 15.82 5.96
C LYS A 102 -2.04 15.95 4.63
N ALA A 103 -1.73 15.10 3.66
CA ALA A 103 -2.34 15.14 2.33
C ALA A 103 -3.84 14.87 2.38
N GLY A 104 -4.28 13.89 3.18
CA GLY A 104 -5.69 13.59 3.39
C GLY A 104 -6.40 14.56 4.33
N ASN A 105 -5.70 15.51 4.94
CA ASN A 105 -6.23 16.40 5.98
C ASN A 105 -6.89 15.63 7.14
N PHE A 106 -6.25 14.54 7.54
CA PHE A 106 -6.68 13.74 8.68
C PHE A 106 -6.25 14.39 10.00
N HIS A 107 -7.01 14.11 11.06
CA HIS A 107 -6.56 14.43 12.41
C HIS A 107 -5.47 13.43 12.83
N GLU A 108 -4.54 13.87 13.67
CA GLU A 108 -3.45 13.02 14.19
C GLU A 108 -3.96 11.78 14.94
N SER A 109 -5.19 11.82 15.49
CA SER A 109 -5.83 10.68 16.14
C SER A 109 -6.40 9.64 15.18
N ASN A 110 -6.44 9.89 13.87
CA ASN A 110 -6.98 8.92 12.92
C ASN A 110 -6.17 7.62 12.91
N GLU A 111 -6.88 6.51 12.79
CA GLU A 111 -6.24 5.21 12.56
C GLU A 111 -5.75 5.11 11.12
N ILE A 112 -4.57 4.52 10.94
CA ILE A 112 -4.02 4.16 9.64
C ILE A 112 -3.90 2.64 9.57
N GLU A 113 -4.46 2.03 8.55
CA GLU A 113 -4.19 0.65 8.20
C GLU A 113 -3.03 0.58 7.23
N ILE A 114 -2.06 -0.30 7.49
CA ILE A 114 -0.82 -0.39 6.73
C ILE A 114 -0.57 -1.83 6.30
N HIS A 115 -0.31 -2.00 5.01
CA HIS A 115 0.27 -3.21 4.45
C HIS A 115 1.72 -2.95 4.03
N ASN A 116 2.65 -3.75 4.56
CA ASN A 116 3.98 -3.93 4.01
C ASN A 116 3.90 -5.12 3.05
N MET A 117 4.08 -4.91 1.75
CA MET A 117 3.76 -5.90 0.73
C MET A 117 4.85 -6.01 -0.34
N MET A 118 5.28 -7.27 -0.58
CA MET A 118 6.12 -7.64 -1.73
C MET A 118 5.30 -8.48 -2.71
N ILE A 119 5.40 -8.17 -3.99
CA ILE A 119 4.83 -8.98 -5.07
C ILE A 119 5.97 -9.60 -5.86
N ILE A 120 6.03 -10.92 -5.86
CA ILE A 120 7.08 -11.71 -6.50
C ILE A 120 6.54 -12.29 -7.81
N THR A 121 7.31 -12.19 -8.89
CA THR A 121 6.97 -12.84 -10.15
C THR A 121 8.01 -13.89 -10.54
N THR A 122 7.53 -15.11 -10.74
CA THR A 122 8.31 -16.27 -11.20
C THR A 122 7.74 -16.86 -12.49
N VAL A 123 6.60 -16.35 -12.94
CA VAL A 123 5.85 -16.78 -14.13
C VAL A 123 5.78 -15.64 -15.15
N GLN A 124 5.18 -15.91 -16.32
CA GLN A 124 5.12 -14.93 -17.40
C GLN A 124 4.35 -13.66 -17.02
N LEU A 125 3.26 -13.80 -16.28
CA LEU A 125 2.44 -12.66 -15.85
C LEU A 125 1.92 -12.89 -14.44
N THR A 126 2.14 -11.93 -13.55
CA THR A 126 1.71 -11.98 -12.14
C THR A 126 0.80 -10.79 -11.85
N PRO A 127 -0.44 -11.03 -11.38
CA PRO A 127 -1.36 -9.95 -11.04
C PRO A 127 -0.86 -9.13 -9.85
N VAL A 128 -0.83 -7.80 -10.00
CA VAL A 128 -0.56 -6.86 -8.91
C VAL A 128 -1.86 -6.52 -8.18
N SER A 129 -2.92 -6.21 -8.94
CA SER A 129 -4.29 -6.00 -8.45
C SER A 129 -5.22 -7.05 -9.08
N PRO A 130 -5.31 -8.28 -8.51
CA PRO A 130 -6.14 -9.34 -9.09
C PRO A 130 -7.63 -9.00 -9.14
N GLU A 131 -8.10 -8.05 -8.35
CA GLU A 131 -9.43 -7.46 -8.37
C GLU A 131 -9.68 -6.55 -9.58
N GLY A 132 -8.64 -6.12 -10.30
CA GLY A 132 -8.72 -5.16 -11.39
C GLY A 132 -8.95 -3.74 -10.90
N VAL A 133 -9.68 -2.91 -11.69
CA VAL A 133 -10.01 -1.53 -11.30
C VAL A 133 -11.01 -1.54 -10.14
N HIS A 134 -10.64 -0.95 -9.00
CA HIS A 134 -11.41 -1.00 -7.75
C HIS A 134 -11.26 0.27 -6.91
N GLN A 135 -12.02 0.33 -5.83
CA GLN A 135 -11.85 1.20 -4.66
C GLN A 135 -11.68 0.29 -3.44
N ASP A 136 -10.95 0.73 -2.43
CA ASP A 136 -10.75 -0.07 -1.20
C ASP A 136 -11.81 0.18 -0.13
N GLY A 137 -12.60 1.23 -0.29
CA GLY A 137 -13.68 1.61 0.63
C GLY A 137 -13.22 2.47 1.81
N TYR A 138 -12.15 3.22 1.62
CA TYR A 138 -11.62 4.20 2.56
C TYR A 138 -11.90 5.63 2.09
N ASP A 139 -11.49 6.65 2.87
CA ASP A 139 -11.53 8.03 2.40
C ASP A 139 -10.32 8.34 1.51
N TYR A 140 -9.16 7.87 1.95
CA TYR A 140 -7.91 7.96 1.18
C TYR A 140 -7.11 6.67 1.26
N ILE A 141 -6.37 6.44 0.20
CA ILE A 141 -5.31 5.42 0.13
C ILE A 141 -4.00 6.08 -0.29
N ALA A 142 -2.89 5.48 0.07
CA ALA A 142 -1.58 5.80 -0.47
C ALA A 142 -0.83 4.55 -0.86
N ILE A 143 -0.07 4.62 -1.95
CA ILE A 143 0.83 3.57 -2.44
C ILE A 143 2.22 4.18 -2.47
N VAL A 144 3.15 3.58 -1.73
CA VAL A 144 4.55 4.04 -1.63
C VAL A 144 5.46 3.00 -2.28
N GLY A 145 6.15 3.39 -3.35
CA GLY A 145 7.16 2.54 -3.97
C GLY A 145 8.41 2.46 -3.09
N ILE A 146 8.90 1.25 -2.84
CA ILE A 146 10.12 1.01 -2.04
C ILE A 146 11.25 0.47 -2.91
N ASP A 147 11.00 -0.61 -3.63
CA ASP A 147 11.97 -1.18 -4.54
C ASP A 147 11.30 -1.92 -5.70
N ARG A 148 12.03 -2.05 -6.80
CA ARG A 148 11.60 -2.77 -8.02
C ARG A 148 12.81 -3.45 -8.63
N TYR A 149 12.75 -4.74 -8.82
CA TYR A 149 13.84 -5.51 -9.37
C TYR A 149 13.36 -6.48 -10.45
N ASN A 150 14.03 -6.48 -11.59
CA ASN A 150 13.83 -7.43 -12.70
C ASN A 150 12.37 -7.57 -13.17
N ILE A 151 11.61 -6.47 -13.21
CA ILE A 151 10.20 -6.48 -13.63
C ILE A 151 9.92 -5.46 -14.74
N PHE A 152 9.03 -5.88 -15.63
CA PHE A 152 8.29 -5.03 -16.55
C PHE A 152 6.84 -4.91 -16.03
N GLY A 153 6.17 -3.78 -16.26
CA GLY A 153 4.81 -3.53 -15.75
C GLY A 153 4.79 -2.94 -14.34
N GLY A 154 3.74 -3.18 -13.57
CA GLY A 154 3.55 -2.68 -12.21
C GLY A 154 3.28 -1.18 -12.11
N ALA A 155 2.78 -0.55 -13.18
CA ALA A 155 2.36 0.84 -13.13
C ALA A 155 1.07 0.98 -12.33
N ALA A 156 1.03 1.93 -11.40
CA ALA A 156 -0.20 2.36 -10.74
C ALA A 156 -1.04 3.18 -11.72
N GLN A 157 -2.32 2.88 -11.79
CA GLN A 157 -3.29 3.55 -12.67
C GLN A 157 -4.41 4.14 -11.85
N VAL A 158 -4.83 5.36 -12.17
CA VAL A 158 -5.97 6.04 -11.53
C VAL A 158 -7.04 6.34 -12.57
N TYR A 159 -8.29 6.17 -12.17
CA TYR A 159 -9.46 6.32 -13.04
C TYR A 159 -10.48 7.24 -12.40
N LYS A 160 -11.18 8.01 -13.22
CA LYS A 160 -12.29 8.83 -12.78
C LYS A 160 -13.57 8.02 -12.57
N THR A 161 -13.74 6.95 -13.34
CA THR A 161 -14.94 6.09 -13.32
C THR A 161 -14.55 4.64 -13.56
N TYR A 162 -15.29 3.73 -12.96
CA TYR A 162 -15.17 2.30 -13.24
C TYR A 162 -15.35 2.02 -14.74
N GLY A 163 -14.44 1.24 -15.32
CA GLY A 163 -14.47 0.92 -16.75
C GLY A 163 -14.05 2.05 -17.71
N GLY A 164 -13.67 3.21 -17.17
CA GLY A 164 -13.10 4.32 -17.94
C GLY A 164 -11.66 4.05 -18.41
N LYS A 165 -11.07 5.05 -19.08
CA LYS A 165 -9.63 5.06 -19.35
C LYS A 165 -8.90 5.63 -18.13
N PRO A 166 -7.66 5.20 -17.86
CA PRO A 166 -6.85 5.82 -16.81
C PRO A 166 -6.64 7.30 -17.12
N ILE A 167 -6.78 8.13 -16.08
CA ILE A 167 -6.48 9.57 -16.13
C ILE A 167 -5.06 9.86 -15.68
N PHE A 168 -4.43 8.90 -15.01
CA PHE A 168 -3.04 8.94 -14.55
C PHE A 168 -2.45 7.55 -14.54
N GLU A 169 -1.18 7.42 -14.89
CA GLU A 169 -0.42 6.18 -14.86
C GLU A 169 1.04 6.49 -14.53
N CYS A 170 1.63 5.79 -13.58
CA CYS A 170 3.05 5.91 -13.26
C CYS A 170 3.62 4.61 -12.69
N HIS A 171 4.93 4.40 -12.91
CA HIS A 171 5.71 3.40 -12.21
C HIS A 171 6.34 4.06 -10.98
N LEU A 172 5.77 3.83 -9.81
CA LEU A 172 6.30 4.38 -8.58
C LEU A 172 7.73 3.88 -8.34
N GLN A 173 8.66 4.84 -8.28
CA GLN A 173 10.06 4.60 -7.94
C GLN A 173 10.25 4.63 -6.42
N SER A 174 11.47 4.33 -5.96
CA SER A 174 11.81 4.37 -4.53
C SER A 174 11.51 5.75 -3.93
N GLY A 175 10.65 5.78 -2.92
CA GLY A 175 10.20 6.97 -2.23
C GLY A 175 9.03 7.72 -2.87
N GLU A 176 8.65 7.41 -4.11
CA GLU A 176 7.46 8.02 -4.70
C GLU A 176 6.19 7.48 -4.01
N MET A 177 5.32 8.41 -3.64
CA MET A 177 4.08 8.14 -2.92
C MET A 177 2.89 8.71 -3.66
N LEU A 178 2.02 7.84 -4.15
CA LEU A 178 0.76 8.21 -4.79
C LEU A 178 -0.38 8.16 -3.78
N ILE A 179 -0.98 9.31 -3.50
CA ILE A 179 -2.12 9.46 -2.57
C ILE A 179 -3.37 9.70 -3.40
N ILE A 180 -4.46 8.98 -3.09
CA ILE A 180 -5.71 8.98 -3.87
C ILE A 180 -6.89 9.14 -2.92
N ASN A 181 -7.84 10.03 -3.26
CA ASN A 181 -9.17 10.05 -2.66
C ASN A 181 -9.96 8.86 -3.18
N ASP A 182 -10.08 7.81 -2.37
CA ASP A 182 -10.65 6.53 -2.75
C ASP A 182 -12.19 6.58 -2.94
N LYS A 183 -12.86 7.60 -2.40
CA LYS A 183 -14.30 7.82 -2.63
C LYS A 183 -14.61 8.43 -3.99
N GLU A 184 -13.66 9.18 -4.55
CA GLU A 184 -13.87 9.90 -5.81
C GLU A 184 -13.19 9.25 -7.02
N LEU A 185 -12.17 8.44 -6.80
CA LEU A 185 -11.34 7.85 -7.84
C LEU A 185 -11.28 6.33 -7.68
N TRP A 186 -11.01 5.66 -8.78
CA TRP A 186 -10.75 4.23 -8.86
C TRP A 186 -9.28 4.01 -9.17
N HIS A 187 -8.75 2.88 -8.77
CA HIS A 187 -7.35 2.57 -9.02
C HIS A 187 -7.14 1.11 -9.43
N ASN A 188 -5.98 0.85 -9.98
CA ASN A 188 -5.50 -0.47 -10.41
C ASN A 188 -3.98 -0.44 -10.47
N ALA A 189 -3.35 -1.60 -10.56
CA ALA A 189 -1.96 -1.72 -10.94
C ALA A 189 -1.82 -2.73 -12.08
N ILE A 190 -0.97 -2.39 -13.06
CA ILE A 190 -0.67 -3.27 -14.20
C ILE A 190 0.09 -4.50 -13.68
N ASP A 191 -0.26 -5.68 -14.20
CA ASP A 191 0.43 -6.93 -13.92
C ASP A 191 1.93 -6.82 -14.22
N ILE A 192 2.73 -7.61 -13.51
CA ILE A 192 4.19 -7.64 -13.68
C ILE A 192 4.66 -8.93 -14.36
N SER A 193 5.73 -8.82 -15.13
CA SER A 193 6.48 -9.94 -15.68
C SER A 193 7.99 -9.72 -15.49
N ARG A 194 8.76 -10.79 -15.58
CA ARG A 194 10.22 -10.69 -15.49
C ARG A 194 10.81 -10.09 -16.77
N ILE A 195 11.86 -9.29 -16.62
CA ILE A 195 12.70 -8.82 -17.73
C ILE A 195 13.67 -9.94 -18.11
N ASP A 196 14.40 -10.47 -17.13
CA ASP A 196 15.27 -11.65 -17.27
C ASP A 196 14.55 -12.87 -16.67
N GLU A 197 14.24 -13.85 -17.52
CA GLU A 197 13.52 -15.07 -17.12
C GLU A 197 14.35 -16.00 -16.23
N SER A 198 15.65 -15.82 -16.16
CA SER A 198 16.55 -16.66 -15.35
C SER A 198 16.51 -16.31 -13.85
N THR A 199 15.99 -15.13 -13.49
CA THR A 199 15.93 -14.64 -12.10
C THR A 199 14.53 -14.22 -11.71
N THR A 200 14.23 -14.28 -10.41
CA THR A 200 12.99 -13.78 -9.83
C THR A 200 12.91 -12.26 -9.99
N GLY A 201 11.72 -11.74 -10.26
CA GLY A 201 11.42 -10.31 -10.20
C GLY A 201 10.51 -9.98 -9.01
N TYR A 202 10.56 -8.75 -8.51
CA TYR A 202 9.69 -8.30 -7.44
C TYR A 202 9.42 -6.80 -7.47
N MET A 203 8.38 -6.40 -6.77
CA MET A 203 8.12 -5.01 -6.38
C MET A 203 7.68 -4.95 -4.93
N ASP A 204 8.21 -3.98 -4.22
CA ASP A 204 8.00 -3.71 -2.82
C ASP A 204 7.23 -2.40 -2.65
N ALA A 205 6.19 -2.42 -1.84
CA ALA A 205 5.38 -1.25 -1.56
C ALA A 205 4.80 -1.25 -0.15
N PHE A 206 4.61 -0.06 0.42
CA PHE A 206 3.65 0.14 1.49
C PHE A 206 2.33 0.65 0.92
N ILE A 207 1.21 0.10 1.42
CA ILE A 207 -0.12 0.60 1.14
C ILE A 207 -0.73 1.09 2.45
N LEU A 208 -1.15 2.35 2.47
CA LEU A 208 -1.81 2.97 3.61
C LEU A 208 -3.25 3.28 3.27
N THR A 209 -4.14 3.06 4.22
CA THR A 209 -5.55 3.43 4.09
C THR A 209 -6.06 4.07 5.37
N ALA A 210 -6.94 5.06 5.26
CA ALA A 210 -7.56 5.69 6.41
C ALA A 210 -8.99 6.16 6.10
N LYS A 211 -9.80 6.25 7.17
CA LYS A 211 -11.15 6.84 7.16
C LYS A 211 -11.19 8.01 8.12
N TYR A 212 -11.98 9.03 7.77
CA TYR A 212 -12.31 10.07 8.73
C TYR A 212 -13.11 9.46 9.89
N GLU A 213 -12.78 9.86 11.12
CA GLU A 213 -13.56 9.51 12.33
C GLU A 213 -14.87 10.30 12.41
#